data_7e13f198aae05cdcfaec3b65f757c4ee
#
_entry.id   7e13f198aae05cdcfaec3b65f757c4ee
#
_cell.length_a   1.000
_cell.length_b   1.000
_cell.length_c   1.000
_cell.angle_alpha   90.00
_cell.angle_beta   90.00
_cell.angle_gamma   90.00
#
_symmetry.space_group_name_H-M   'P 1'
#
loop_
_entity.id
_entity.type
_entity.pdbx_description
1 polymer ?
#
loop_
_entity_poly.entity_id
_entity_poly.type
_entity_poly.pdbx_seq_one_letter_code
_entity_poly.pdbx_strand_id
1 'polypeptide(L)'
;MRKIFIIVVLFIIVISAFLVVFWPQEQPISTKIFVADRGITDKNFNQFLQENPGMRAVFFFCSADDDNCAYVNNTVLRNLAESLQVTELDNIYYVDLSATSPTAAAKFNRQWGFKQYPAFVIIDSTVDPYAVVSTLDFHHDTPFNSDDVKKWLILHNIWQTWQKTPE
;
A
#
# COMPACT_ATOMS: atom_id res chain seq x y z
N MET A 1 11.02 -16.41 56.59
CA MET A 1 9.82 -16.12 55.79
C MET A 1 9.78 -14.71 55.20
N ARG A 2 10.00 -13.64 56.00
CA ARG A 2 9.92 -12.22 55.52
C ARG A 2 10.89 -11.87 54.39
N LYS A 3 12.14 -12.40 54.42
CA LYS A 3 13.17 -12.15 53.39
C LYS A 3 12.83 -12.84 52.05
N ILE A 4 12.24 -14.04 52.09
CA ILE A 4 11.84 -14.77 50.87
C ILE A 4 10.69 -14.06 50.20
N PHE A 5 9.73 -13.53 50.97
CA PHE A 5 8.59 -12.77 50.46
C PHE A 5 9.05 -11.52 49.69
N ILE A 6 10.02 -10.78 50.24
CA ILE A 6 10.56 -9.57 49.59
C ILE A 6 11.26 -9.93 48.27
N ILE A 7 12.02 -11.02 48.21
CA ILE A 7 12.69 -11.46 46.97
C ILE A 7 11.68 -11.83 45.91
N VAL A 8 10.62 -12.53 46.26
CA VAL A 8 9.53 -12.93 45.32
C VAL A 8 8.81 -11.70 44.76
N VAL A 9 8.50 -10.73 45.60
CA VAL A 9 7.86 -9.47 45.16
C VAL A 9 8.73 -8.70 44.19
N LEU A 10 10.04 -8.55 44.50
CA LEU A 10 11.00 -7.90 43.60
C LEU A 10 11.11 -8.61 42.26
N PHE A 11 11.09 -9.95 42.25
CA PHE A 11 11.16 -10.73 41.01
C PHE A 11 9.91 -10.54 40.14
N ILE A 12 8.73 -10.48 40.74
CA ILE A 12 7.47 -10.19 40.02
C ILE A 12 7.51 -8.79 39.41
N ILE A 13 8.00 -7.78 40.14
CA ILE A 13 8.11 -6.42 39.61
C ILE A 13 9.06 -6.34 38.42
N VAL A 14 10.21 -7.03 38.48
CA VAL A 14 11.17 -7.07 37.37
C VAL A 14 10.57 -7.76 36.15
N ILE A 15 9.88 -8.88 36.33
CA ILE A 15 9.22 -9.60 35.22
C ILE A 15 8.12 -8.75 34.61
N SER A 16 7.29 -8.08 35.41
CA SER A 16 6.22 -7.22 34.89
C SER A 16 6.77 -6.01 34.12
N ALA A 17 7.84 -5.41 34.60
CA ALA A 17 8.54 -4.33 33.87
C ALA A 17 9.13 -4.83 32.54
N PHE A 18 9.70 -6.03 32.53
CA PHE A 18 10.24 -6.64 31.32
C PHE A 18 9.14 -6.92 30.30
N LEU A 19 7.99 -7.44 30.73
CA LEU A 19 6.85 -7.70 29.86
C LEU A 19 6.28 -6.41 29.24
N VAL A 20 6.25 -5.30 29.97
CA VAL A 20 5.78 -4.01 29.45
C VAL A 20 6.74 -3.44 28.40
N VAL A 21 8.04 -3.57 28.62
CA VAL A 21 9.07 -3.04 27.70
C VAL A 21 9.19 -3.88 26.42
N PHE A 22 9.04 -5.20 26.54
CA PHE A 22 9.16 -6.13 25.40
C PHE A 22 7.82 -6.53 24.79
N TRP A 23 6.68 -6.00 25.32
CA TRP A 23 5.41 -6.21 24.65
C TRP A 23 5.48 -5.54 23.28
N PRO A 24 5.16 -6.27 22.19
CA PRO A 24 5.13 -5.65 20.87
C PRO A 24 4.15 -4.47 20.94
N GLN A 25 4.69 -3.27 20.88
CA GLN A 25 3.88 -2.06 20.76
C GLN A 25 3.24 -2.17 19.38
N GLU A 26 1.92 -2.38 19.32
CA GLU A 26 1.19 -2.22 18.08
C GLU A 26 1.48 -0.80 17.59
N GLN A 27 2.28 -0.71 16.55
CA GLN A 27 2.56 0.59 15.93
C GLN A 27 1.22 1.17 15.51
N PRO A 28 0.90 2.41 15.88
CA PRO A 28 -0.35 3.03 15.45
C PRO A 28 -0.39 2.91 13.91
N ILE A 29 -1.44 2.28 13.41
CA ILE A 29 -1.68 2.15 11.97
C ILE A 29 -1.64 3.57 11.43
N SER A 30 -0.62 3.88 10.66
CA SER A 30 -0.50 5.20 10.04
C SER A 30 -1.71 5.37 9.14
N THR A 31 -2.56 6.33 9.44
CA THR A 31 -3.66 6.75 8.56
C THR A 31 -3.13 7.49 7.34
N LYS A 32 -1.82 7.80 7.32
CA LYS A 32 -1.19 8.48 6.20
C LYS A 32 -1.02 7.49 5.04
N ILE A 33 -1.62 7.82 3.90
CA ILE A 33 -1.40 7.13 2.62
C ILE A 33 -0.16 7.73 1.98
N PHE A 34 0.76 6.89 1.48
CA PHE A 34 2.01 7.32 0.85
C PHE A 34 1.93 7.50 -0.67
N VAL A 35 0.73 7.42 -1.22
CA VAL A 35 0.43 7.64 -2.66
C VAL A 35 -0.63 8.73 -2.81
N ALA A 36 -0.79 9.27 -4.02
CA ALA A 36 -1.73 10.36 -4.28
C ALA A 36 -3.17 9.92 -4.07
N ASP A 37 -3.80 10.43 -3.01
CA ASP A 37 -5.23 10.23 -2.75
C ASP A 37 -6.02 11.34 -3.44
N ARG A 38 -6.77 10.97 -4.49
CA ARG A 38 -7.64 11.84 -5.28
C ARG A 38 -9.12 11.51 -5.10
N GLY A 39 -9.47 10.74 -4.05
CA GLY A 39 -10.85 10.30 -3.80
C GLY A 39 -11.36 9.34 -4.88
N ILE A 40 -10.48 8.54 -5.48
CA ILE A 40 -10.83 7.58 -6.52
C ILE A 40 -11.37 6.32 -5.85
N THR A 41 -12.52 5.84 -6.34
CA THR A 41 -13.19 4.62 -5.87
C THR A 41 -13.57 3.75 -7.07
N ASP A 42 -14.03 2.52 -6.83
CA ASP A 42 -14.58 1.65 -7.88
C ASP A 42 -15.69 2.31 -8.69
N LYS A 43 -16.47 3.22 -8.08
CA LYS A 43 -17.62 3.88 -8.70
C LYS A 43 -17.26 4.99 -9.66
N ASN A 44 -16.20 5.76 -9.36
CA ASN A 44 -15.80 6.91 -10.16
C ASN A 44 -14.51 6.67 -10.98
N PHE A 45 -13.91 5.48 -10.90
CA PHE A 45 -12.63 5.17 -11.55
C PHE A 45 -12.68 5.36 -13.08
N ASN A 46 -13.72 4.85 -13.73
CA ASN A 46 -13.90 5.04 -15.18
C ASN A 46 -14.06 6.51 -15.56
N GLN A 47 -14.78 7.30 -14.75
CA GLN A 47 -14.92 8.74 -14.94
C GLN A 47 -13.56 9.44 -14.79
N PHE A 48 -12.80 9.08 -13.77
CA PHE A 48 -11.44 9.62 -13.56
C PHE A 48 -10.54 9.39 -14.79
N LEU A 49 -10.57 8.20 -15.39
CA LEU A 49 -9.80 7.91 -16.60
C LEU A 49 -10.29 8.73 -17.81
N GLN A 50 -11.59 8.95 -17.95
CA GLN A 50 -12.16 9.77 -19.02
C GLN A 50 -11.80 11.25 -18.88
N GLU A 51 -11.75 11.75 -17.66
CA GLU A 51 -11.38 13.14 -17.35
C GLU A 51 -9.85 13.39 -17.47
N ASN A 52 -9.06 12.30 -17.49
CA ASN A 52 -7.58 12.37 -17.61
C ASN A 52 -7.10 11.56 -18.83
N PRO A 53 -7.50 11.94 -20.05
CA PRO A 53 -7.06 11.26 -21.27
C PRO A 53 -5.58 11.48 -21.52
N GLY A 54 -4.91 10.52 -22.14
CA GLY A 54 -3.49 10.64 -22.48
C GLY A 54 -2.54 10.37 -21.30
N MET A 55 -3.05 9.87 -20.18
CA MET A 55 -2.26 9.53 -19.00
C MET A 55 -1.83 8.06 -19.03
N ARG A 56 -0.55 7.82 -18.72
CA ARG A 56 -0.06 6.50 -18.35
C ARG A 56 0.34 6.53 -16.89
N ALA A 57 -0.44 5.91 -16.04
CA ALA A 57 -0.29 6.02 -14.59
C ALA A 57 -0.35 4.68 -13.88
N VAL A 58 0.16 4.67 -12.66
CA VAL A 58 0.07 3.55 -11.72
C VAL A 58 -1.09 3.78 -10.77
N PHE A 59 -1.91 2.77 -10.61
CA PHE A 59 -3.01 2.76 -9.66
C PHE A 59 -2.76 1.70 -8.59
N PHE A 60 -2.89 2.09 -7.33
CA PHE A 60 -2.80 1.22 -6.17
C PHE A 60 -4.21 0.93 -5.67
N PHE A 61 -4.70 -0.26 -5.97
CA PHE A 61 -6.03 -0.74 -5.56
C PHE A 61 -5.95 -1.36 -4.17
N CYS A 62 -6.72 -0.83 -3.24
CA CYS A 62 -6.63 -1.22 -1.84
C CYS A 62 -7.95 -0.98 -1.11
N SER A 63 -8.14 -1.68 0.02
CA SER A 63 -9.20 -1.42 0.98
C SER A 63 -8.57 -0.99 2.31
N ALA A 64 -9.09 0.06 2.93
CA ALA A 64 -8.58 0.55 4.21
C ALA A 64 -8.72 -0.48 5.35
N ASP A 65 -9.67 -1.41 5.21
CA ASP A 65 -9.94 -2.45 6.22
C ASP A 65 -9.14 -3.74 5.98
N ASP A 66 -8.21 -3.78 5.00
CA ASP A 66 -7.43 -4.96 4.65
C ASP A 66 -6.00 -4.87 5.22
N ASP A 67 -5.60 -5.87 6.01
CA ASP A 67 -4.28 -5.90 6.67
C ASP A 67 -3.11 -5.95 5.67
N ASN A 68 -3.29 -6.59 4.51
CA ASN A 68 -2.27 -6.61 3.47
C ASN A 68 -2.13 -5.22 2.83
N CYS A 69 -3.23 -4.49 2.70
CA CYS A 69 -3.24 -3.10 2.28
C CYS A 69 -2.48 -2.20 3.27
N ALA A 70 -2.74 -2.39 4.55
CA ALA A 70 -2.01 -1.68 5.60
C ALA A 70 -0.51 -2.01 5.57
N TYR A 71 -0.12 -3.28 5.38
CA TYR A 71 1.26 -3.69 5.21
C TYR A 71 1.91 -3.00 3.99
N VAL A 72 1.27 -3.06 2.82
CA VAL A 72 1.83 -2.46 1.60
C VAL A 72 1.98 -0.95 1.76
N ASN A 73 0.98 -0.26 2.30
CA ASN A 73 1.08 1.18 2.55
C ASN A 73 2.20 1.51 3.55
N ASN A 74 2.21 0.85 4.71
CA ASN A 74 3.06 1.23 5.84
C ASN A 74 4.48 0.70 5.75
N THR A 75 4.73 -0.29 4.91
CA THR A 75 6.06 -0.91 4.75
C THR A 75 6.59 -0.68 3.35
N VAL A 76 5.86 -1.09 2.33
CA VAL A 76 6.37 -1.07 0.94
C VAL A 76 6.41 0.35 0.39
N LEU A 77 5.28 1.06 0.43
CA LEU A 77 5.17 2.42 -0.12
C LEU A 77 5.93 3.44 0.73
N ARG A 78 5.92 3.29 2.06
CA ARG A 78 6.74 4.13 2.94
C ARG A 78 8.20 4.02 2.58
N ASN A 79 8.77 2.81 2.54
CA ASN A 79 10.19 2.60 2.21
C ASN A 79 10.52 3.12 0.81
N LEU A 80 9.59 3.00 -0.14
CA LEU A 80 9.75 3.55 -1.48
C LEU A 80 9.80 5.09 -1.46
N ALA A 81 8.89 5.74 -0.74
CA ALA A 81 8.86 7.20 -0.58
C ALA A 81 10.13 7.71 0.15
N GLU A 82 10.56 7.03 1.22
CA GLU A 82 11.79 7.35 1.95
C GLU A 82 13.02 7.22 1.05
N SER A 83 13.09 6.19 0.19
CA SER A 83 14.20 6.00 -0.75
C SER A 83 14.31 7.11 -1.80
N LEU A 84 13.19 7.77 -2.10
CA LEU A 84 13.10 8.91 -3.01
C LEU A 84 13.17 10.27 -2.29
N GLN A 85 13.21 10.27 -0.95
CA GLN A 85 13.17 11.47 -0.11
C GLN A 85 11.90 12.33 -0.33
N VAL A 86 10.77 11.67 -0.64
CA VAL A 86 9.47 12.32 -0.82
C VAL A 86 8.52 11.94 0.32
N THR A 87 7.52 12.78 0.55
CA THR A 87 6.48 12.51 1.56
C THR A 87 5.29 11.75 0.99
N GLU A 88 5.14 11.74 -0.32
CA GLU A 88 4.07 11.12 -1.09
C GLU A 88 4.58 10.73 -2.48
N LEU A 89 4.10 9.63 -3.01
CA LEU A 89 4.39 9.12 -4.35
C LEU A 89 3.28 9.58 -5.30
N ASP A 90 3.38 10.80 -5.79
CA ASP A 90 2.32 11.52 -6.57
C ASP A 90 2.00 10.91 -7.92
N ASN A 91 2.86 10.02 -8.42
CA ASN A 91 2.65 9.30 -9.69
C ASN A 91 1.98 7.92 -9.48
N ILE A 92 1.62 7.56 -8.24
CA ILE A 92 0.80 6.41 -7.91
C ILE A 92 -0.51 6.91 -7.32
N TYR A 93 -1.63 6.58 -7.93
CA TYR A 93 -2.96 7.00 -7.50
C TYR A 93 -3.61 5.93 -6.64
N TYR A 94 -4.09 6.33 -5.46
CA TYR A 94 -4.86 5.45 -4.59
C TYR A 94 -6.27 5.25 -5.13
N VAL A 95 -6.72 4.00 -5.15
CA VAL A 95 -8.09 3.63 -5.49
C VAL A 95 -8.69 2.88 -4.32
N ASP A 96 -9.64 3.53 -3.63
CA ASP A 96 -10.27 2.99 -2.44
C ASP A 96 -11.40 2.02 -2.80
N LEU A 97 -11.25 0.77 -2.36
CA LEU A 97 -12.22 -0.31 -2.52
C LEU A 97 -12.98 -0.65 -1.23
N SER A 98 -12.80 0.11 -0.14
CA SER A 98 -13.37 -0.20 1.18
C SER A 98 -14.89 -0.26 1.19
N ALA A 99 -15.55 0.57 0.38
CA ALA A 99 -17.01 0.59 0.25
C ALA A 99 -17.54 -0.38 -0.82
N THR A 100 -16.68 -1.20 -1.43
CA THR A 100 -17.02 -2.09 -2.53
C THR A 100 -17.44 -3.46 -2.01
N SER A 101 -18.63 -3.94 -2.39
CA SER A 101 -19.06 -5.28 -1.99
C SER A 101 -18.17 -6.37 -2.61
N PRO A 102 -18.01 -7.55 -1.97
CA PRO A 102 -17.14 -8.61 -2.48
C PRO A 102 -17.43 -9.02 -3.93
N THR A 103 -18.72 -9.05 -4.32
CA THR A 103 -19.12 -9.38 -5.69
C THR A 103 -18.73 -8.27 -6.68
N ALA A 104 -18.91 -7.01 -6.29
CA ALA A 104 -18.51 -5.88 -7.11
C ALA A 104 -16.99 -5.80 -7.23
N ALA A 105 -16.25 -6.02 -6.14
CA ALA A 105 -14.80 -6.09 -6.13
C ALA A 105 -14.27 -7.17 -7.08
N ALA A 106 -14.83 -8.39 -7.03
CA ALA A 106 -14.44 -9.47 -7.93
C ALA A 106 -14.68 -9.16 -9.41
N LYS A 107 -15.77 -8.42 -9.74
CA LYS A 107 -16.03 -7.95 -11.09
C LYS A 107 -15.03 -6.87 -11.51
N PHE A 108 -14.80 -5.91 -10.65
CA PHE A 108 -13.86 -4.80 -10.84
C PHE A 108 -12.43 -5.33 -11.05
N ASN A 109 -11.96 -6.24 -10.19
CA ASN A 109 -10.65 -6.86 -10.30
C ASN A 109 -10.45 -7.53 -11.68
N ARG A 110 -11.45 -8.30 -12.13
CA ARG A 110 -11.37 -8.93 -13.46
C ARG A 110 -11.32 -7.92 -14.61
N GLN A 111 -12.07 -6.82 -14.49
CA GLN A 111 -12.08 -5.75 -15.49
C GLN A 111 -10.69 -5.12 -15.62
N TRP A 112 -9.98 -4.94 -14.51
CA TRP A 112 -8.69 -4.28 -14.46
C TRP A 112 -7.50 -5.24 -14.38
N GLY A 113 -7.75 -6.53 -14.61
CA GLY A 113 -6.71 -7.54 -14.87
C GLY A 113 -5.92 -8.01 -13.65
N PHE A 114 -6.37 -7.71 -12.43
CA PHE A 114 -5.77 -8.23 -11.21
C PHE A 114 -6.68 -9.22 -10.47
N LYS A 115 -6.09 -10.09 -9.63
CA LYS A 115 -6.84 -11.19 -8.98
C LYS A 115 -7.41 -10.77 -7.63
N GLN A 116 -6.62 -10.05 -6.85
CA GLN A 116 -6.94 -9.61 -5.50
C GLN A 116 -6.19 -8.32 -5.18
N TYR A 117 -6.67 -7.57 -4.21
CA TYR A 117 -5.94 -6.43 -3.66
C TYR A 117 -5.19 -6.84 -2.38
N PRO A 118 -4.14 -6.11 -1.97
CA PRO A 118 -3.57 -4.94 -2.66
C PRO A 118 -2.94 -5.30 -4.02
N ALA A 119 -3.11 -4.43 -5.00
CA ALA A 119 -2.53 -4.59 -6.33
C ALA A 119 -2.07 -3.26 -6.91
N PHE A 120 -0.98 -3.28 -7.68
CA PHE A 120 -0.61 -2.17 -8.53
C PHE A 120 -0.95 -2.49 -9.98
N VAL A 121 -1.55 -1.54 -10.68
CA VAL A 121 -1.92 -1.68 -12.09
C VAL A 121 -1.42 -0.47 -12.86
N ILE A 122 -0.72 -0.69 -13.95
CA ILE A 122 -0.38 0.36 -14.91
C ILE A 122 -1.48 0.41 -15.96
N ILE A 123 -2.09 1.58 -16.08
CA ILE A 123 -3.12 1.83 -17.08
C ILE A 123 -2.63 2.92 -18.03
N ASP A 124 -2.83 2.69 -19.30
CA ASP A 124 -2.54 3.61 -20.39
C ASP A 124 -3.86 4.11 -20.99
N SER A 125 -4.18 5.39 -20.76
CA SER A 125 -5.35 6.04 -21.30
C SER A 125 -5.06 6.84 -22.59
N THR A 126 -3.86 6.66 -23.18
CA THR A 126 -3.55 7.22 -24.51
C THR A 126 -4.21 6.43 -25.62
N VAL A 127 -4.72 5.24 -25.33
CA VAL A 127 -5.41 4.35 -26.26
C VAL A 127 -6.90 4.26 -25.92
N ASP A 128 -7.73 4.03 -26.92
CA ASP A 128 -9.17 3.85 -26.77
C ASP A 128 -9.59 2.44 -27.20
N PRO A 129 -10.23 1.63 -26.33
CA PRO A 129 -10.41 1.83 -24.88
C PRO A 129 -9.08 1.72 -24.13
N TYR A 130 -9.03 2.19 -22.86
CA TYR A 130 -7.82 2.15 -22.02
C TYR A 130 -7.18 0.75 -21.98
N ALA A 131 -5.85 0.69 -21.98
CA ALA A 131 -5.12 -0.56 -21.89
C ALA A 131 -4.55 -0.78 -20.48
N VAL A 132 -4.79 -1.96 -19.93
CA VAL A 132 -4.01 -2.47 -18.79
C VAL A 132 -2.66 -2.93 -19.34
N VAL A 133 -1.60 -2.23 -18.95
CA VAL A 133 -0.23 -2.50 -19.42
C VAL A 133 0.40 -3.62 -18.61
N SER A 134 0.24 -3.58 -17.30
CA SER A 134 0.81 -4.57 -16.37
C SER A 134 0.12 -4.51 -15.03
N THR A 135 0.15 -5.64 -14.31
CA THR A 135 -0.34 -5.76 -12.93
C THR A 135 0.75 -6.34 -12.04
N LEU A 136 0.75 -5.93 -10.78
CA LEU A 136 1.57 -6.53 -9.72
C LEU A 136 0.63 -6.85 -8.55
N ASP A 137 0.21 -8.12 -8.47
CA ASP A 137 -0.71 -8.64 -7.46
C ASP A 137 0.05 -9.01 -6.18
N PHE A 138 -0.55 -8.72 -5.04
CA PHE A 138 -0.04 -9.18 -3.76
C PHE A 138 -0.36 -10.66 -3.56
N HIS A 139 0.64 -11.43 -3.13
CA HIS A 139 0.48 -12.83 -2.75
C HIS A 139 0.89 -13.00 -1.30
N HIS A 140 -0.02 -13.53 -0.48
CA HIS A 140 0.23 -13.71 0.95
C HIS A 140 1.46 -14.58 1.24
N ASP A 141 1.66 -15.65 0.46
CA ASP A 141 2.80 -16.56 0.63
C ASP A 141 4.13 -15.98 0.13
N THR A 142 4.07 -15.03 -0.78
CA THR A 142 5.24 -14.36 -1.38
C THR A 142 4.97 -12.87 -1.53
N PRO A 143 4.88 -12.13 -0.41
CA PRO A 143 4.59 -10.71 -0.45
C PRO A 143 5.73 -9.95 -1.14
N PHE A 144 5.39 -9.07 -2.08
CA PHE A 144 6.37 -8.19 -2.68
C PHE A 144 6.83 -7.12 -1.67
N ASN A 145 8.05 -6.66 -1.82
CA ASN A 145 8.66 -5.58 -1.05
C ASN A 145 8.86 -4.32 -1.90
N SER A 146 9.44 -3.27 -1.33
CA SER A 146 9.71 -2.00 -2.02
C SER A 146 10.64 -2.16 -3.24
N ASP A 147 11.63 -3.06 -3.16
CA ASP A 147 12.54 -3.32 -4.28
C ASP A 147 11.84 -4.01 -5.44
N ASP A 148 10.87 -4.89 -5.17
CA ASP A 148 10.09 -5.55 -6.20
C ASP A 148 9.19 -4.55 -6.93
N VAL A 149 8.52 -3.67 -6.20
CA VAL A 149 7.73 -2.56 -6.79
C VAL A 149 8.64 -1.65 -7.62
N LYS A 150 9.80 -1.26 -7.09
CA LYS A 150 10.78 -0.44 -7.80
C LYS A 150 11.24 -1.09 -9.10
N LYS A 151 11.63 -2.36 -9.06
CA LYS A 151 12.04 -3.12 -10.27
C LYS A 151 10.92 -3.17 -11.30
N TRP A 152 9.68 -3.41 -10.85
CA TRP A 152 8.52 -3.44 -11.74
C TRP A 152 8.26 -2.07 -12.39
N LEU A 153 8.36 -0.97 -11.64
CA LEU A 153 8.25 0.39 -12.16
C LEU A 153 9.36 0.74 -13.16
N ILE A 154 10.61 0.29 -12.91
CA ILE A 154 11.75 0.45 -13.82
C ILE A 154 11.50 -0.33 -15.13
N LEU A 155 11.04 -1.57 -15.04
CA LEU A 155 10.74 -2.43 -16.19
C LEU A 155 9.73 -1.79 -17.14
N HIS A 156 8.78 -1.04 -16.58
CA HIS A 156 7.74 -0.36 -17.34
C HIS A 156 8.05 1.11 -17.66
N ASN A 157 9.29 1.57 -17.45
CA ASN A 157 9.78 2.92 -17.72
C ASN A 157 9.05 4.04 -16.94
N ILE A 158 8.42 3.73 -15.81
CA ILE A 158 7.73 4.71 -14.97
C ILE A 158 8.70 5.35 -13.98
N TRP A 159 9.60 4.56 -13.39
CA TRP A 159 10.56 5.03 -12.39
C TRP A 159 11.47 6.17 -12.87
N GLN A 160 11.85 6.16 -14.15
CA GLN A 160 12.76 7.16 -14.73
C GLN A 160 12.13 8.56 -14.81
N THR A 161 10.80 8.65 -14.88
CA THR A 161 10.10 9.94 -14.93
C THR A 161 10.13 10.64 -13.56
N TRP A 162 10.22 9.91 -12.46
CA TRP A 162 10.28 10.46 -11.10
C TRP A 162 11.62 11.10 -10.76
N GLN A 163 12.70 10.62 -11.37
CA GLN A 163 14.05 11.18 -11.15
C GLN A 163 14.32 12.44 -11.98
N LYS A 164 13.43 12.80 -12.90
CA LYS A 164 13.61 13.92 -13.86
C LYS A 164 12.82 15.16 -13.54
N THR A 165 12.10 15.24 -12.44
CA THR A 165 11.44 16.49 -12.03
C THR A 165 12.50 17.37 -11.35
N PRO A 166 13.10 18.35 -12.04
CA PRO A 166 13.94 19.35 -11.38
C PRO A 166 13.01 20.28 -10.60
N GLU A 167 13.46 20.70 -9.43
CA GLU A 167 12.89 21.80 -8.66
C GLU A 167 12.65 23.06 -9.51
#